data_3e678742185f74bbca03f642950bab46
#
_entry.id   3e678742185f74bbca03f642950bab46
#
_cell.length_a   1.000
_cell.length_b   1.000
_cell.length_c   1.000
_cell.angle_alpha   90.00
_cell.angle_beta   90.00
_cell.angle_gamma   90.00
#
_symmetry.space_group_name_H-M   'P 1'
#
loop_
_entity.id
_entity.type
_entity.pdbx_description
1 polymer ?
#
loop_
_entity_poly.entity_id
_entity_poly.type
_entity_poly.pdbx_seq_one_letter_code
_entity_poly.pdbx_strand_id
1 'polypeptide(L)'
;MSLSSTPGSATAPRVSGDTALRIAQADAEKVYRDLSGYRIVLALEADGWHVDYQLKSPTAVGGGPHYIIDATTGAIASKRYEQ
;
A
#
# COMPACT_ATOMS: atom_id res chain seq x y z
N MET A 1 3.77 30.26 14.82
CA MET A 1 3.83 29.39 14.75
C MET A 1 3.48 28.59 14.71
N SER A 2 3.36 28.63 14.78
CA SER A 2 3.24 27.56 14.66
C SER A 2 2.95 26.78 14.84
N LEU A 3 2.70 26.74 14.70
CA LEU A 3 2.56 25.73 14.77
C LEU A 3 2.42 24.87 14.69
N SER A 4 2.40 24.92 14.40
CA SER A 4 2.41 23.84 14.29
C SER A 4 2.51 22.99 14.42
N SER A 5 2.66 23.11 14.35
CA SER A 5 3.00 22.10 14.38
C SER A 5 2.91 21.28 14.70
N THR A 6 2.75 21.09 14.60
CA THR A 6 2.69 20.14 14.92
C THR A 6 2.83 19.27 15.23
N PRO A 7 2.89 19.58 15.55
CA PRO A 7 3.35 18.44 16.13
C PRO A 7 2.91 17.24 15.68
N GLY A 8 2.01 17.08 15.58
CA GLY A 8 1.69 15.86 15.07
C GLY A 8 2.54 15.52 13.93
N SER A 9 3.14 16.51 13.50
CA SER A 9 4.09 16.33 12.47
C SER A 9 5.06 15.24 12.76
N ALA A 10 5.28 14.98 14.00
CA ALA A 10 6.16 13.88 14.34
C ALA A 10 5.66 12.58 13.76
N THR A 11 4.44 12.54 13.32
CA THR A 11 3.86 11.31 12.77
C THR A 11 3.93 11.24 11.26
N ALA A 12 4.58 12.20 10.61
CA ALA A 12 4.72 12.13 9.17
C ALA A 12 5.52 10.88 8.79
N PRO A 13 5.03 10.08 7.85
CA PRO A 13 5.74 8.86 7.48
C PRO A 13 7.04 9.19 6.74
N ARG A 14 8.08 8.41 6.97
CA ARG A 14 9.32 8.55 6.23
C ARG A 14 9.20 8.01 4.84
N VAL A 15 8.37 7.00 4.66
CA VAL A 15 8.09 6.40 3.37
C VAL A 15 6.82 7.03 2.85
N SER A 16 6.88 7.63 1.68
CA SER A 16 5.70 8.24 1.08
C SER A 16 4.77 7.19 0.51
N GLY A 17 3.52 7.58 0.27
CA GLY A 17 2.57 6.70 -0.38
C GLY A 17 3.05 6.25 -1.76
N ASP A 18 3.68 7.15 -2.52
CA ASP A 18 4.23 6.79 -3.83
C ASP A 18 5.30 5.71 -3.70
N THR A 19 6.17 5.83 -2.70
CA THR A 19 7.21 4.82 -2.47
C THR A 19 6.57 3.50 -2.08
N ALA A 20 5.57 3.53 -1.21
CA ALA A 20 4.87 2.32 -0.80
C ALA A 20 4.23 1.63 -2.00
N LEU A 21 3.62 2.40 -2.89
CA LEU A 21 3.03 1.85 -4.11
C LEU A 21 4.06 1.17 -4.99
N ARG A 22 5.24 1.76 -5.12
CA ARG A 22 6.32 1.17 -5.93
C ARG A 22 6.82 -0.12 -5.33
N ILE A 23 6.95 -0.16 -4.01
CA ILE A 23 7.40 -1.35 -3.31
C ILE A 23 6.40 -2.48 -3.49
N ALA A 24 5.12 -2.18 -3.33
CA ALA A 24 4.07 -3.16 -3.52
C ALA A 24 4.03 -3.66 -4.97
N GLN A 25 4.14 -2.75 -5.92
CA GLN A 25 4.10 -3.10 -7.33
C GLN A 25 5.26 -4.00 -7.72
N ALA A 26 6.45 -3.70 -7.23
CA ALA A 26 7.63 -4.51 -7.54
C ALA A 26 7.44 -5.95 -7.08
N ASP A 27 6.83 -6.14 -5.91
CA ASP A 27 6.56 -7.49 -5.43
C ASP A 27 5.41 -8.14 -6.21
N ALA A 28 4.35 -7.38 -6.46
CA ALA A 28 3.19 -7.91 -7.16
C ALA A 28 3.54 -8.39 -8.56
N GLU A 29 4.43 -7.70 -9.24
CA GLU A 29 4.85 -8.06 -10.59
C GLU A 29 5.61 -9.39 -10.64
N LYS A 30 6.14 -9.82 -9.52
CA LYS A 30 6.80 -11.12 -9.43
C LYS A 30 5.81 -12.28 -9.40
N VAL A 31 4.59 -12.00 -8.99
CA VAL A 31 3.56 -13.03 -8.78
C VAL A 31 2.46 -12.95 -9.82
N TYR A 32 2.09 -11.75 -10.20
CA TYR A 32 1.00 -11.51 -11.14
C TYR A 32 1.55 -10.96 -12.44
N ARG A 33 1.16 -11.57 -13.55
CA ARG A 33 1.65 -11.15 -14.86
C ARG A 33 1.07 -9.82 -15.29
N ASP A 34 -0.19 -9.59 -14.97
CA ASP A 34 -0.93 -8.44 -15.45
C ASP A 34 -1.72 -7.85 -14.30
N LEU A 35 -1.39 -6.62 -13.95
CA LEU A 35 -2.06 -5.90 -12.88
C LEU A 35 -3.10 -4.90 -13.40
N SER A 36 -3.30 -4.84 -14.71
CA SER A 36 -4.20 -3.84 -15.30
C SER A 36 -5.66 -4.05 -14.91
N GLY A 37 -6.03 -5.27 -14.52
CA GLY A 37 -7.39 -5.56 -14.07
C GLY A 37 -7.69 -5.14 -12.65
N TYR A 38 -6.74 -4.51 -11.98
CA TYR A 38 -6.90 -4.11 -10.59
C TYR A 38 -6.84 -2.61 -10.44
N ARG A 39 -7.57 -2.12 -9.45
CA ARG A 39 -7.36 -0.76 -8.96
C ARG A 39 -6.68 -0.87 -7.59
N ILE A 40 -5.99 0.19 -7.21
CA ILE A 40 -5.21 0.17 -5.98
C ILE A 40 -5.86 1.11 -4.97
N VAL A 41 -6.06 0.61 -3.77
CA VAL A 41 -6.51 1.42 -2.64
C VAL A 41 -5.33 1.58 -1.71
N LEU A 42 -4.96 2.81 -1.42
CA LEU A 42 -3.84 3.15 -0.56
C LEU A 42 -4.35 3.90 0.66
N ALA A 43 -3.98 3.44 1.83
CA ALA A 43 -4.37 4.09 3.08
C ALA A 43 -3.24 4.00 4.09
N LEU A 44 -3.01 5.08 4.82
CA LEU A 44 -2.03 5.10 5.90
C LEU A 44 -2.75 4.76 7.19
N GLU A 45 -2.32 3.68 7.82
CA GLU A 45 -2.89 3.18 9.05
C GLU A 45 -1.82 3.15 10.15
N ALA A 46 -2.21 2.77 11.34
CA ALA A 46 -1.29 2.75 12.48
C ALA A 46 -0.11 1.81 12.26
N ASP A 47 -0.30 0.73 11.51
CA ASP A 47 0.73 -0.27 11.27
C ASP A 47 1.48 -0.06 9.95
N GLY A 48 1.17 1.00 9.22
CA GLY A 48 1.89 1.33 8.00
C GLY A 48 0.96 1.62 6.83
N TRP A 49 1.53 1.60 5.64
CA TRP A 49 0.76 1.82 4.42
C TRP A 49 0.06 0.53 4.01
N HIS A 50 -1.26 0.60 3.90
CA HIS A 50 -2.05 -0.50 3.38
C HIS A 50 -2.24 -0.30 1.89
N VAL A 51 -1.79 -1.27 1.11
CA VAL A 51 -1.90 -1.23 -0.34
C VAL A 51 -2.72 -2.44 -0.77
N ASP A 52 -3.94 -2.20 -1.22
CA ASP A 52 -4.86 -3.26 -1.61
C ASP A 52 -5.15 -3.18 -3.10
N TYR A 53 -4.89 -4.29 -3.78
CA TYR A 53 -5.25 -4.43 -5.19
C TYR A 53 -6.63 -5.07 -5.27
N GLN A 54 -7.57 -4.36 -5.86
CA GLN A 54 -8.95 -4.81 -5.97
C GLN A 54 -9.33 -4.97 -7.44
N LEU A 55 -10.06 -6.01 -7.73
CA LEU A 55 -10.54 -6.21 -9.10
C LEU A 55 -11.48 -5.08 -9.50
N LYS A 56 -11.29 -4.57 -10.71
CA LYS A 56 -12.11 -3.49 -11.23
C LYS A 56 -13.53 -3.93 -11.55
N SER A 57 -13.68 -5.18 -11.99
CA SER A 57 -14.98 -5.69 -12.37
C SER A 57 -15.79 -6.07 -11.13
N PRO A 58 -17.00 -5.52 -10.96
CA PRO A 58 -17.82 -5.86 -9.80
C PRO A 58 -18.34 -7.28 -9.82
N THR A 59 -18.29 -7.95 -10.98
CA THR A 59 -18.75 -9.33 -11.09
C THR A 59 -17.61 -10.34 -10.99
N ALA A 60 -16.37 -9.85 -10.96
CA ALA A 60 -15.25 -10.76 -10.84
C ALA A 60 -15.14 -11.31 -9.43
N VAL A 61 -14.63 -12.53 -9.33
CA VAL A 61 -14.46 -13.22 -8.06
C VAL A 61 -12.98 -13.29 -7.75
N GLY A 62 -12.62 -13.17 -6.48
CA GLY A 62 -11.26 -13.21 -6.03
C GLY A 62 -10.72 -11.81 -5.81
N GLY A 63 -9.45 -11.71 -5.57
CA GLY A 63 -8.81 -10.43 -5.31
C GLY A 63 -7.37 -10.46 -5.75
N GLY A 64 -6.70 -9.36 -5.52
CA GLY A 64 -5.29 -9.22 -5.81
C GLY A 64 -4.45 -9.27 -4.56
N PRO A 65 -3.20 -8.88 -4.68
CA PRO A 65 -2.31 -8.86 -3.53
C PRO A 65 -2.67 -7.73 -2.57
N HIS A 66 -2.40 -7.97 -1.30
CA HIS A 66 -2.59 -7.00 -0.23
C HIS A 66 -1.29 -6.86 0.52
N TYR A 67 -0.88 -5.63 0.80
CA TYR A 67 0.38 -5.34 1.47
C TYR A 67 0.18 -4.40 2.63
N ILE A 68 1.00 -4.60 3.66
CA ILE A 68 1.22 -3.60 4.69
C ILE A 68 2.70 -3.28 4.64
N ILE A 69 3.02 -2.02 4.35
CA ILE A 69 4.40 -1.57 4.18
C ILE A 69 4.73 -0.61 5.31
N ASP A 70 5.81 -0.93 6.02
CA ASP A 70 6.26 -0.11 7.14
C ASP A 70 6.50 1.32 6.68
N ALA A 71 5.84 2.27 7.32
CA ALA A 71 5.90 3.67 6.91
C ALA A 71 7.23 4.33 7.30
N THR A 72 8.07 3.66 8.06
CA THR A 72 9.37 4.16 8.47
C THR A 72 10.49 3.57 7.64
N THR A 73 10.46 2.25 7.42
CA THR A 73 11.57 1.56 6.77
C THR A 73 11.30 1.18 5.32
N GLY A 74 10.03 1.10 4.93
CA GLY A 74 9.67 0.63 3.60
C GLY A 74 9.64 -0.89 3.47
N ALA A 75 9.89 -1.60 4.57
CA ALA A 75 9.84 -3.05 4.53
C ALA A 75 8.40 -3.53 4.38
N ILE A 76 8.21 -4.63 3.67
CA ILE A 76 6.90 -5.26 3.57
C ILE A 76 6.67 -6.00 4.89
N ALA A 77 5.82 -5.42 5.73
CA ALA A 77 5.53 -6.00 7.04
C ALA A 77 4.57 -7.17 6.92
N SER A 78 3.69 -7.14 5.92
CA SER A 78 2.74 -8.21 5.69
C SER A 78 2.36 -8.22 4.22
N LYS A 79 2.15 -9.40 3.67
CA LYS A 79 1.63 -9.51 2.31
C LYS A 79 0.76 -10.75 2.21
N ARG A 80 -0.27 -10.65 1.38
CA ARG A 80 -1.19 -11.73 1.16
C ARG A 80 -1.64 -11.69 -0.30
N TYR A 81 -1.64 -12.85 -0.92
CA TYR A 81 -2.10 -12.97 -2.30
C TYR A 81 -3.44 -13.70 -2.31
N GLU A 82 -4.43 -13.09 -2.93
CA GLU A 82 -5.75 -13.69 -3.09
C GLU A 82 -5.96 -14.07 -4.54
N GLN A 83 -6.75 -15.10 -4.71
CA GLN A 83 -7.02 -15.60 -6.05
C GLN A 83 -8.50 -15.73 -6.32
#